data_cedc49bed3b1e15bd71968752817ebf6
#
_entry.id   cedc49bed3b1e15bd71968752817ebf6
#
_cell.length_a   1.000
_cell.length_b   1.000
_cell.length_c   1.000
_cell.angle_alpha   90.00
_cell.angle_beta   90.00
_cell.angle_gamma   90.00
#
_symmetry.space_group_name_H-M   'P 1'
#
loop_
_entity.id
_entity.type
_entity.pdbx_description
1 polymer ?
#
loop_
_entity_poly.entity_id
_entity_poly.type
_entity_poly.pdbx_seq_one_letter_code
_entity_poly.pdbx_strand_id
1 'polypeptide(L)'
;MRADLAKYEAKFKEAGAKRAMLLNMSVASHCPILEPASVKLASELEGVVAANFAPVVSNVNAKIYTDKNEALVLLKEQLTHPVHYKQSIKNYENEVDCFIELGAATLKGINKKITEKPTYSVTDMASLEEVVKILEER
;
A
#
# COMPACT_ATOMS: atom_id res chain seq x y z
N MET A 1 -4.66 -5.55 -24.66
CA MET A 1 -4.95 -5.01 -23.30
C MET A 1 -4.71 -3.52 -23.14
N ARG A 2 -3.51 -2.91 -23.32
CA ARG A 2 -3.34 -1.43 -23.26
C ARG A 2 -4.15 -0.67 -24.32
N ALA A 3 -4.17 -1.16 -25.56
CA ALA A 3 -4.94 -0.57 -26.64
C ALA A 3 -6.47 -0.59 -26.37
N ASP A 4 -6.94 -1.60 -25.65
CA ASP A 4 -8.36 -1.71 -25.30
C ASP A 4 -8.74 -0.74 -24.20
N LEU A 5 -7.87 -0.51 -23.22
CA LEU A 5 -8.09 0.47 -22.15
C LEU A 5 -8.17 1.91 -22.71
N ALA A 6 -7.33 2.24 -23.71
CA ALA A 6 -7.36 3.54 -24.34
C ALA A 6 -8.70 3.85 -25.03
N LYS A 7 -9.37 2.83 -25.60
CA LYS A 7 -10.69 2.99 -26.22
C LYS A 7 -11.78 3.40 -25.23
N TYR A 8 -11.62 3.09 -23.95
CA TYR A 8 -12.61 3.40 -22.92
C TYR A 8 -12.39 4.75 -22.24
N GLU A 9 -11.27 5.43 -22.46
CA GLU A 9 -10.99 6.73 -21.83
C GLU A 9 -12.10 7.77 -22.14
N ALA A 10 -12.52 7.88 -23.39
CA ALA A 10 -13.61 8.76 -23.80
C ALA A 10 -14.93 8.35 -23.14
N LYS A 11 -15.24 7.05 -23.14
CA LYS A 11 -16.47 6.52 -22.52
C LYS A 11 -16.57 6.79 -21.03
N PHE A 12 -15.45 6.70 -20.30
CA PHE A 12 -15.43 7.06 -18.88
C PHE A 12 -15.71 8.54 -18.65
N LYS A 13 -15.17 9.42 -19.50
CA LYS A 13 -15.43 10.87 -19.44
C LYS A 13 -16.90 11.18 -19.76
N GLU A 14 -17.45 10.57 -20.79
CA GLU A 14 -18.89 10.68 -21.14
C GLU A 14 -19.80 10.19 -20.01
N ALA A 15 -19.39 9.15 -19.28
CA ALA A 15 -20.09 8.63 -18.10
C ALA A 15 -19.90 9.48 -16.83
N GLY A 16 -19.27 10.66 -16.92
CA GLY A 16 -19.12 11.62 -15.82
C GLY A 16 -17.81 11.50 -15.04
N ALA A 17 -16.83 10.72 -15.48
CA ALA A 17 -15.51 10.68 -14.84
C ALA A 17 -14.79 12.01 -15.05
N LYS A 18 -14.44 12.70 -13.96
CA LYS A 18 -13.68 13.96 -14.00
C LYS A 18 -12.30 13.78 -14.65
N ARG A 19 -11.72 12.58 -14.50
CA ARG A 19 -10.42 12.22 -15.07
C ARG A 19 -10.39 10.74 -15.41
N ALA A 20 -9.98 10.42 -16.61
CA ALA A 20 -9.64 9.08 -17.06
C ALA A 20 -8.30 9.15 -17.77
N MET A 21 -7.34 8.33 -17.39
CA MET A 21 -6.00 8.30 -17.98
C MET A 21 -5.35 6.93 -17.78
N LEU A 22 -4.55 6.54 -18.75
CA LEU A 22 -3.70 5.36 -18.61
C LEU A 22 -2.53 5.67 -17.67
N LEU A 23 -2.31 4.80 -16.70
CA LEU A 23 -1.12 4.86 -15.87
C LEU A 23 0.08 4.25 -16.61
N ASN A 24 1.27 4.78 -16.35
CA ASN A 24 2.51 4.21 -16.89
C ASN A 24 2.94 2.98 -16.07
N MET A 25 2.10 1.94 -16.08
CA MET A 25 2.34 0.66 -15.43
C MET A 25 2.39 -0.46 -16.46
N SER A 26 3.34 -1.38 -16.30
CA SER A 26 3.53 -2.52 -17.22
C SER A 26 2.65 -3.71 -16.86
N VAL A 27 2.22 -3.82 -15.61
CA VAL A 27 1.49 -4.96 -15.06
C VAL A 27 0.21 -4.48 -14.36
N ALA A 28 -0.88 -5.23 -14.51
CA ALA A 28 -2.06 -5.05 -13.69
C ALA A 28 -1.78 -5.58 -12.27
N SER A 29 -1.86 -4.71 -11.27
CA SER A 29 -1.64 -5.07 -9.87
C SER A 29 -2.97 -5.20 -9.13
N HIS A 30 -2.99 -5.98 -8.07
CA HIS A 30 -4.13 -6.13 -7.16
C HIS A 30 -5.43 -6.56 -7.88
N CYS A 31 -5.32 -7.55 -8.76
CA CYS A 31 -6.46 -8.08 -9.50
C CYS A 31 -6.35 -9.59 -9.78
N PRO A 32 -7.47 -10.29 -10.02
CA PRO A 32 -7.49 -11.76 -10.17
C PRO A 32 -6.59 -12.32 -11.28
N ILE A 33 -6.17 -11.52 -12.26
CA ILE A 33 -5.26 -11.96 -13.33
C ILE A 33 -3.89 -12.41 -12.79
N LEU A 34 -3.54 -12.00 -11.55
CA LEU A 34 -2.30 -12.37 -10.88
C LEU A 34 -2.39 -13.67 -10.07
N GLU A 35 -3.51 -14.40 -10.12
CA GLU A 35 -3.66 -15.65 -9.36
C GLU A 35 -2.50 -16.64 -9.59
N PRO A 36 -2.02 -16.90 -10.82
CA PRO A 36 -0.88 -17.79 -11.03
C PRO A 36 0.42 -17.28 -10.36
N ALA A 37 0.60 -15.96 -10.28
CA ALA A 37 1.74 -15.35 -9.61
C ALA A 37 1.60 -15.43 -8.09
N SER A 38 0.38 -15.29 -7.55
CA SER A 38 0.12 -15.37 -6.11
C SER A 38 0.41 -16.76 -5.55
N VAL A 39 0.08 -17.81 -6.30
CA VAL A 39 0.40 -19.20 -5.92
C VAL A 39 1.92 -19.42 -5.87
N LYS A 40 2.65 -18.93 -6.87
CA LYS A 40 4.11 -19.00 -6.89
C LYS A 40 4.74 -18.24 -5.71
N LEU A 41 4.27 -17.01 -5.46
CA LEU A 41 4.75 -16.20 -4.35
C LEU A 41 4.54 -16.92 -3.01
N ALA A 42 3.37 -17.53 -2.79
CA ALA A 42 3.07 -18.23 -1.55
C ALA A 42 4.09 -19.33 -1.25
N SER A 43 4.49 -20.13 -2.25
CA SER A 43 5.48 -21.19 -2.07
C SER A 43 6.88 -20.67 -1.73
N GLU A 44 7.28 -19.52 -2.27
CA GLU A 44 8.56 -18.90 -1.98
C GLU A 44 8.59 -18.25 -0.58
N LEU A 45 7.46 -17.68 -0.15
CA LEU A 45 7.35 -16.99 1.13
C LEU A 45 7.42 -17.93 2.35
N GLU A 46 7.05 -19.20 2.22
CA GLU A 46 7.08 -20.16 3.34
C GLU A 46 8.45 -20.27 4.01
N GLY A 47 9.52 -20.24 3.20
CA GLY A 47 10.90 -20.32 3.69
C GLY A 47 11.50 -18.98 4.14
N VAL A 48 10.86 -17.85 3.82
CA VAL A 48 11.42 -16.51 4.01
C VAL A 48 10.76 -15.75 5.16
N VAL A 49 9.44 -15.91 5.34
CA VAL A 49 8.72 -15.21 6.40
C VAL A 49 9.16 -15.73 7.77
N ALA A 50 9.68 -14.83 8.60
CA ALA A 50 10.10 -15.14 9.96
C ALA A 50 8.89 -15.56 10.83
N ALA A 51 9.16 -16.37 11.86
CA ALA A 51 8.13 -16.75 12.83
C ALA A 51 7.67 -15.56 13.69
N ASN A 52 8.58 -14.62 13.96
CA ASN A 52 8.31 -13.41 14.73
C ASN A 52 8.67 -12.17 13.91
N PHE A 53 7.76 -11.22 13.83
CA PHE A 53 7.93 -9.92 13.17
C PHE A 53 7.07 -8.85 13.85
N ALA A 54 7.38 -7.58 13.61
CA ALA A 54 6.57 -6.47 14.11
C ALA A 54 5.14 -6.52 13.53
N PRO A 55 4.13 -6.00 14.26
CA PRO A 55 2.76 -5.93 13.75
C PRO A 55 2.69 -5.26 12.38
N VAL A 56 1.97 -5.87 11.45
CA VAL A 56 1.78 -5.38 10.08
C VAL A 56 0.30 -5.20 9.80
N VAL A 57 -0.08 -4.06 9.19
CA VAL A 57 -1.45 -3.85 8.73
C VAL A 57 -1.58 -4.38 7.31
N SER A 58 -2.49 -5.34 7.12
CA SER A 58 -2.74 -5.93 5.81
C SER A 58 -3.45 -4.96 4.87
N ASN A 59 -2.98 -4.89 3.63
CA ASN A 59 -3.69 -4.18 2.56
C ASN A 59 -5.01 -4.85 2.15
N VAL A 60 -5.18 -6.15 2.43
CA VAL A 60 -6.36 -6.93 2.02
C VAL A 60 -7.58 -6.63 2.88
N ASN A 61 -7.39 -6.54 4.20
CA ASN A 61 -8.51 -6.41 5.14
C ASN A 61 -8.36 -5.21 6.12
N ALA A 62 -7.29 -4.43 6.00
CA ALA A 62 -6.97 -3.28 6.87
C ALA A 62 -6.88 -3.66 8.37
N LYS A 63 -6.48 -4.90 8.70
CA LYS A 63 -6.28 -5.38 10.06
C LYS A 63 -4.82 -5.70 10.34
N ILE A 64 -4.42 -5.59 11.61
CA ILE A 64 -3.10 -6.01 12.07
C ILE A 64 -3.02 -7.53 12.10
N TYR A 65 -1.88 -8.05 11.68
CA TYR A 65 -1.49 -9.44 11.86
C TYR A 65 -0.06 -9.53 12.40
N THR A 66 0.21 -10.59 13.16
CA THR A 66 1.51 -10.87 13.80
C THR A 66 1.92 -12.34 13.65
N ASP A 67 1.01 -13.16 13.15
CA ASP A 67 1.22 -14.61 12.98
C ASP A 67 1.71 -14.92 11.56
N LYS A 68 2.70 -15.83 11.46
CA LYS A 68 3.30 -16.24 10.20
C LYS A 68 2.29 -16.86 9.23
N ASN A 69 1.38 -17.71 9.71
CA ASN A 69 0.44 -18.40 8.83
C ASN A 69 -0.57 -17.41 8.27
N GLU A 70 -1.05 -16.47 9.08
CA GLU A 70 -1.89 -15.38 8.64
C GLU A 70 -1.17 -14.48 7.64
N ALA A 71 0.12 -14.16 7.90
CA ALA A 71 0.95 -13.39 6.96
C ALA A 71 1.04 -14.05 5.58
N LEU A 72 1.29 -15.36 5.52
CA LEU A 72 1.38 -16.11 4.26
C LEU A 72 0.09 -16.04 3.45
N VAL A 73 -1.07 -16.18 4.12
CA VAL A 73 -2.38 -16.04 3.47
C VAL A 73 -2.58 -14.63 2.94
N LEU A 74 -2.40 -13.61 3.77
CA LEU A 74 -2.65 -12.22 3.40
C LEU A 74 -1.68 -11.70 2.34
N LEU A 75 -0.41 -12.10 2.37
CA LEU A 75 0.57 -11.74 1.34
C LEU A 75 0.26 -12.39 -0.01
N LYS A 76 -0.25 -13.63 -0.02
CA LYS A 76 -0.76 -14.27 -1.22
C LYS A 76 -1.96 -13.52 -1.78
N GLU A 77 -2.95 -13.24 -0.94
CA GLU A 77 -4.19 -12.57 -1.33
C GLU A 77 -3.96 -11.12 -1.81
N GLN A 78 -2.94 -10.44 -1.30
CA GLN A 78 -2.61 -9.07 -1.68
C GLN A 78 -2.40 -8.88 -3.19
N LEU A 79 -1.91 -9.90 -3.91
CA LEU A 79 -1.72 -9.80 -5.37
C LEU A 79 -3.03 -9.72 -6.14
N THR A 80 -4.10 -10.29 -5.61
CA THR A 80 -5.37 -10.46 -6.31
C THR A 80 -6.49 -9.60 -5.77
N HIS A 81 -6.31 -8.98 -4.58
CA HIS A 81 -7.32 -8.18 -3.89
C HIS A 81 -7.01 -6.67 -3.91
N PRO A 82 -8.03 -5.81 -3.83
CA PRO A 82 -7.86 -4.37 -3.70
C PRO A 82 -7.06 -3.97 -2.47
N VAL A 83 -6.38 -2.82 -2.56
CA VAL A 83 -5.64 -2.21 -1.44
C VAL A 83 -6.58 -1.33 -0.62
N HIS A 84 -6.77 -1.64 0.64
CA HIS A 84 -7.59 -0.87 1.59
C HIS A 84 -6.80 0.19 2.37
N TYR A 85 -5.89 0.93 1.67
CA TYR A 85 -4.96 1.87 2.29
C TYR A 85 -5.65 2.92 3.17
N LYS A 86 -6.69 3.59 2.64
CA LYS A 86 -7.44 4.59 3.41
C LYS A 86 -8.02 4.02 4.70
N GLN A 87 -8.56 2.80 4.63
CA GLN A 87 -9.13 2.13 5.80
C GLN A 87 -8.04 1.77 6.81
N SER A 88 -6.86 1.32 6.33
CA SER A 88 -5.71 1.04 7.20
C SER A 88 -5.30 2.28 8.01
N ILE A 89 -5.15 3.44 7.36
CA ILE A 89 -4.84 4.68 8.07
C ILE A 89 -5.92 5.03 9.09
N LYS A 90 -7.20 4.97 8.70
CA LYS A 90 -8.33 5.33 9.58
C LYS A 90 -8.48 4.39 10.78
N ASN A 91 -8.20 3.11 10.61
CA ASN A 91 -8.32 2.14 11.71
C ASN A 91 -7.30 2.39 12.82
N TYR A 92 -6.11 2.91 12.47
CA TYR A 92 -4.98 3.02 13.41
C TYR A 92 -4.48 4.45 13.65
N GLU A 93 -5.11 5.48 13.07
CA GLU A 93 -4.67 6.86 13.26
C GLU A 93 -4.69 7.35 14.73
N ASN A 94 -5.54 6.75 15.56
CA ASN A 94 -5.62 7.09 16.99
C ASN A 94 -4.63 6.30 17.85
N GLU A 95 -3.96 5.31 17.30
CA GLU A 95 -2.99 4.46 18.00
C GLU A 95 -1.54 4.90 17.72
N VAL A 96 -1.36 5.93 16.86
CA VAL A 96 -0.04 6.43 16.47
C VAL A 96 0.03 7.95 16.60
N ASP A 97 1.23 8.48 16.82
CA ASP A 97 1.47 9.92 16.85
C ASP A 97 1.76 10.49 15.45
N CYS A 98 2.34 9.69 14.58
CA CYS A 98 2.67 10.06 13.21
C CYS A 98 2.78 8.84 12.29
N PHE A 99 2.85 9.09 11.00
CA PHE A 99 3.19 8.11 9.97
C PHE A 99 4.56 8.44 9.36
N ILE A 100 5.33 7.43 9.05
CA ILE A 100 6.63 7.58 8.36
C ILE A 100 6.57 6.78 7.07
N GLU A 101 6.76 7.47 5.94
CA GLU A 101 6.87 6.86 4.61
C GLU A 101 8.35 6.67 4.28
N LEU A 102 8.76 5.42 4.02
CA LEU A 102 10.14 5.09 3.70
C LEU A 102 10.31 4.86 2.19
N GLY A 103 11.33 5.48 1.60
CA GLY A 103 11.75 5.27 0.21
C GLY A 103 11.01 6.11 -0.84
N ALA A 104 9.96 6.83 -0.47
CA ALA A 104 9.18 7.69 -1.37
C ALA A 104 8.58 8.89 -0.62
N ALA A 105 7.93 9.80 -1.37
CA ALA A 105 7.20 10.95 -0.82
C ALA A 105 5.79 11.10 -1.42
N THR A 106 5.17 9.99 -1.79
CA THR A 106 3.85 9.95 -2.44
C THR A 106 2.71 9.88 -1.42
N LEU A 107 2.88 9.05 -0.40
CA LEU A 107 1.84 8.78 0.60
C LEU A 107 1.60 9.97 1.53
N LYS A 108 2.61 10.78 1.82
CA LYS A 108 2.48 12.02 2.58
C LYS A 108 1.38 12.94 2.02
N GLY A 109 1.32 13.09 0.69
CA GLY A 109 0.27 13.87 0.02
C GLY A 109 -1.11 13.23 0.06
N ILE A 110 -1.17 11.90 0.10
CA ILE A 110 -2.41 11.12 0.21
C ILE A 110 -2.93 11.18 1.65
N ASN A 111 -2.07 10.98 2.63
CA ASN A 111 -2.41 10.97 4.06
C ASN A 111 -3.02 12.30 4.53
N LYS A 112 -2.54 13.44 4.04
CA LYS A 112 -3.14 14.76 4.32
C LYS A 112 -4.64 14.85 4.00
N LYS A 113 -5.18 13.97 3.15
CA LYS A 113 -6.61 13.90 2.81
C LYS A 113 -7.37 12.86 3.62
N ILE A 114 -6.67 12.07 4.40
CA ILE A 114 -7.23 10.94 5.16
C ILE A 114 -7.21 11.22 6.66
N THR A 115 -6.11 11.80 7.17
CA THR A 115 -5.87 11.97 8.60
C THR A 115 -5.23 13.33 8.91
N GLU A 116 -5.46 13.84 10.10
CA GLU A 116 -4.78 15.02 10.65
C GLU A 116 -3.41 14.69 11.26
N LYS A 117 -3.08 13.40 11.42
CA LYS A 117 -1.76 12.98 11.93
C LYS A 117 -0.66 13.34 10.94
N PRO A 118 0.50 13.84 11.41
CA PRO A 118 1.61 14.18 10.55
C PRO A 118 2.17 12.94 9.84
N THR A 119 2.58 13.12 8.59
CA THR A 119 3.30 12.10 7.83
C THR A 119 4.65 12.66 7.39
N TYR A 120 5.71 11.99 7.76
CA TYR A 120 7.09 12.29 7.37
C TYR A 120 7.53 11.35 6.27
N SER A 121 8.34 11.84 5.33
CA SER A 121 8.89 11.02 4.25
C SER A 121 10.40 10.95 4.39
N VAL A 122 10.94 9.75 4.35
CA VAL A 122 12.39 9.47 4.41
C VAL A 122 12.79 8.88 3.06
N THR A 123 13.55 9.67 2.28
CA THR A 123 13.99 9.29 0.93
C THR A 123 15.50 9.17 0.80
N ASP A 124 16.23 9.73 1.78
CA ASP A 124 17.70 9.77 1.85
C ASP A 124 18.17 9.96 3.31
N MET A 125 19.48 10.01 3.52
CA MET A 125 20.06 10.14 4.86
C MET A 125 19.72 11.49 5.51
N ALA A 126 19.67 12.57 4.75
CA ALA A 126 19.34 13.89 5.29
C ALA A 126 17.90 13.95 5.83
N SER A 127 16.95 13.42 5.08
CA SER A 127 15.55 13.32 5.52
C SER A 127 15.37 12.33 6.70
N LEU A 128 16.20 11.30 6.81
CA LEU A 128 16.21 10.41 7.96
C LEU A 128 16.64 11.16 9.23
N GLU A 129 17.78 11.89 9.16
CA GLU A 129 18.32 12.69 10.28
C GLU A 129 17.31 13.75 10.75
N GLU A 130 16.63 14.41 9.81
CA GLU A 130 15.56 15.39 10.12
C GLU A 130 14.40 14.73 10.86
N VAL A 131 13.92 13.58 10.39
CA VAL A 131 12.80 12.86 11.02
C VAL A 131 13.18 12.35 12.41
N VAL A 132 14.39 11.78 12.59
CA VAL A 132 14.90 11.35 13.89
C VAL A 132 14.90 12.51 14.87
N LYS A 133 15.45 13.66 14.49
CA LYS A 133 15.47 14.86 15.33
C LYS A 133 14.06 15.30 15.74
N ILE A 134 13.10 15.34 14.82
CA ILE A 134 11.70 15.68 15.12
C ILE A 134 11.08 14.71 16.12
N LEU A 135 11.44 13.42 16.08
CA LEU A 135 10.91 12.42 16.99
C LEU A 135 11.55 12.47 18.38
N GLU A 136 12.82 12.85 18.47
CA GLU A 136 13.54 13.03 19.74
C GLU A 136 13.10 14.30 20.50
N GLU A 137 12.61 15.31 19.82
CA GLU A 137 12.13 16.57 20.40
C GLU A 137 10.67 16.49 20.90
N ARG A 138 9.98 15.36 20.76
CA ARG A 138 8.60 15.12 21.20
C ARG A 138 8.53 14.49 22.57
#